data_4cebdd3a46469be2949e97ad950790fd
#
_entry.id   4cebdd3a46469be2949e97ad950790fd
#
_cell.length_a   1.000
_cell.length_b   1.000
_cell.length_c   1.000
_cell.angle_alpha   90.00
_cell.angle_beta   90.00
_cell.angle_gamma   90.00
#
_symmetry.space_group_name_H-M   'P 1'
#
loop_
_entity.id
_entity.type
_entity.pdbx_description
1 polymer ?
#
loop_
_entity_poly.entity_id
_entity_poly.type
_entity_poly.pdbx_seq_one_letter_code
_entity_poly.pdbx_strand_id
1 'polypeptide(L)'
;MKRIFTIVYAALCLLMVACGVGRTPKSTIKAFFSAIEQGEYVEALQLTSLGDEGDTELYCAIMDKECKSIAEKGGIADMEIISVEPSMEDENRATATVMITYGNGSSHEEFCQMLKVENKWKIDVNLNSK
;
A
#
# COMPACT_ATOMS: atom_id res chain seq x y z
N MET A 1 10.31 -24.05 -24.12
CA MET A 1 9.14 -23.26 -24.51
C MET A 1 8.32 -22.76 -23.33
N LYS A 2 8.05 -23.59 -22.32
CA LYS A 2 7.27 -23.16 -21.15
C LYS A 2 7.92 -22.01 -20.39
N ARG A 3 9.26 -21.93 -20.34
CA ARG A 3 9.98 -20.87 -19.63
C ARG A 3 9.80 -19.51 -20.28
N ILE A 4 9.72 -19.44 -21.61
CA ILE A 4 9.55 -18.18 -22.34
C ILE A 4 8.16 -17.63 -22.09
N PHE A 5 7.13 -18.47 -22.10
CA PHE A 5 5.76 -18.06 -21.81
C PHE A 5 5.60 -17.55 -20.38
N THR A 6 6.26 -18.20 -19.42
CA THR A 6 6.21 -17.77 -18.01
C THR A 6 6.83 -16.39 -17.83
N ILE A 7 7.96 -16.13 -18.48
CA ILE A 7 8.65 -14.83 -18.40
C ILE A 7 7.79 -13.74 -19.02
N VAL A 8 7.21 -13.99 -20.19
CA VAL A 8 6.35 -13.02 -20.87
C VAL A 8 5.12 -12.71 -20.03
N TYR A 9 4.52 -13.75 -19.45
CA TYR A 9 3.34 -13.57 -18.60
C TYR A 9 3.68 -12.75 -17.34
N ALA A 10 4.81 -13.03 -16.70
CA ALA A 10 5.24 -12.28 -15.54
C ALA A 10 5.50 -10.81 -15.86
N ALA A 11 6.15 -10.54 -17.00
CA ALA A 11 6.40 -9.17 -17.43
C ALA A 11 5.10 -8.44 -17.74
N LEU A 12 4.14 -9.11 -18.36
CA LEU A 12 2.83 -8.54 -18.65
C LEU A 12 2.06 -8.22 -17.36
N CYS A 13 2.11 -9.10 -16.38
CA CYS A 13 1.48 -8.87 -15.08
C CYS A 13 2.09 -7.66 -14.36
N LEU A 14 3.41 -7.52 -14.43
CA LEU A 14 4.10 -6.37 -13.83
C LEU A 14 3.68 -5.07 -14.50
N LEU A 15 3.55 -5.06 -15.82
CA LEU A 15 3.07 -3.88 -16.56
C LEU A 15 1.64 -3.53 -16.16
N MET A 16 0.77 -4.52 -16.01
CA MET A 16 -0.61 -4.29 -15.62
C MET A 16 -0.70 -3.73 -14.18
N VAL A 17 0.12 -4.23 -13.26
CA VAL A 17 0.19 -3.72 -11.88
C VAL A 17 0.67 -2.28 -11.90
N ALA A 18 1.72 -1.97 -12.66
CA ALA A 18 2.23 -0.60 -12.76
C ALA A 18 1.19 0.37 -13.32
N CYS A 19 0.41 -0.06 -14.31
CA CYS A 19 -0.63 0.78 -14.89
C CYS A 19 -1.85 0.92 -13.99
N GLY A 20 -2.11 -0.06 -13.11
CA GLY A 20 -3.28 -0.09 -12.24
C GLY A 20 -3.11 0.60 -10.89
N VAL A 21 -1.86 0.82 -10.47
CA VAL A 21 -1.57 1.41 -9.15
C VAL A 21 -2.06 2.86 -9.10
N GLY A 22 -2.83 3.18 -8.07
CA GLY A 22 -3.36 4.52 -7.85
C GLY A 22 -4.73 4.77 -8.47
N ARG A 23 -5.24 3.87 -9.29
CA ARG A 23 -6.58 4.04 -9.88
C ARG A 23 -7.70 3.89 -8.86
N THR A 24 -7.52 3.02 -7.89
CA THR A 24 -8.50 2.78 -6.85
C THR A 24 -7.79 2.81 -5.49
N PRO A 25 -8.52 3.15 -4.41
CA PRO A 25 -7.93 3.04 -3.07
C PRO A 25 -7.39 1.64 -2.78
N LYS A 26 -8.12 0.62 -3.20
CA LYS A 26 -7.72 -0.78 -3.01
C LYS A 26 -6.36 -1.10 -3.64
N SER A 27 -6.14 -0.68 -4.88
CA SER A 27 -4.88 -0.95 -5.57
C SER A 27 -3.70 -0.23 -4.90
N THR A 28 -3.92 0.99 -4.45
CA THR A 28 -2.90 1.79 -3.74
C THR A 28 -2.51 1.13 -2.43
N ILE A 29 -3.50 0.70 -1.63
CA ILE A 29 -3.25 0.08 -0.33
C ILE A 29 -2.46 -1.23 -0.49
N LYS A 30 -2.87 -2.08 -1.42
CA LYS A 30 -2.17 -3.33 -1.67
C LYS A 30 -0.73 -3.11 -2.12
N ALA A 31 -0.52 -2.15 -3.01
CA ALA A 31 0.83 -1.81 -3.47
C ALA A 31 1.69 -1.24 -2.35
N PHE A 32 1.11 -0.42 -1.48
CA PHE A 32 1.82 0.17 -0.36
C PHE A 32 2.35 -0.89 0.61
N PHE A 33 1.48 -1.79 1.07
CA PHE A 33 1.90 -2.83 2.01
C PHE A 33 2.85 -3.84 1.36
N SER A 34 2.66 -4.14 0.08
CA SER A 34 3.59 -4.99 -0.66
C SER A 34 4.99 -4.36 -0.74
N ALA A 35 5.06 -3.06 -1.00
CA ALA A 35 6.33 -2.34 -1.07
C ALA A 35 7.04 -2.35 0.29
N ILE A 36 6.30 -2.13 1.38
CA ILE A 36 6.89 -2.20 2.73
C ILE A 36 7.43 -3.60 3.01
N GLU A 37 6.65 -4.63 2.71
CA GLU A 37 7.07 -6.01 2.96
C GLU A 37 8.32 -6.39 2.18
N GLN A 38 8.49 -5.84 0.98
CA GLN A 38 9.64 -6.10 0.13
C GLN A 38 10.83 -5.18 0.39
N GLY A 39 10.69 -4.23 1.30
CA GLY A 39 11.75 -3.29 1.61
C GLY A 39 11.89 -2.14 0.62
N GLU A 40 10.92 -1.95 -0.26
CA GLU A 40 10.92 -0.90 -1.27
C GLU A 40 10.28 0.37 -0.71
N TYR A 41 10.96 1.00 0.24
CA TYR A 41 10.38 2.09 1.03
C TYR A 41 10.18 3.38 0.25
N VAL A 42 11.07 3.68 -0.70
CA VAL A 42 10.90 4.87 -1.54
C VAL A 42 9.64 4.75 -2.39
N GLU A 43 9.39 3.57 -2.93
CA GLU A 43 8.16 3.31 -3.70
C GLU A 43 6.93 3.41 -2.81
N ALA A 44 7.00 2.87 -1.59
CA ALA A 44 5.89 2.98 -0.64
C ALA A 44 5.60 4.44 -0.31
N LEU A 45 6.65 5.24 -0.09
CA LEU A 45 6.50 6.66 0.22
C LEU A 45 5.79 7.42 -0.91
N GLN A 46 6.07 7.07 -2.16
CA GLN A 46 5.40 7.71 -3.30
C GLN A 46 3.92 7.39 -3.41
N LEU A 47 3.46 6.34 -2.74
CA LEU A 47 2.04 6.00 -2.67
C LEU A 47 1.31 6.75 -1.55
N THR A 48 2.02 7.59 -0.82
CA THR A 48 1.44 8.41 0.24
C THR A 48 1.27 9.86 -0.21
N SER A 49 0.51 10.62 0.57
CA SER A 49 0.30 12.04 0.33
C SER A 49 1.57 12.88 0.45
N LEU A 50 2.60 12.34 1.07
CA LEU A 50 3.88 13.02 1.23
C LEU A 50 4.71 13.00 -0.05
N GLY A 51 4.63 11.91 -0.82
CA GLY A 51 5.35 11.78 -2.07
C GLY A 51 6.83 12.10 -1.93
N ASP A 52 7.31 13.07 -2.72
CA ASP A 52 8.70 13.49 -2.71
C ASP A 52 9.00 14.58 -1.68
N GLU A 53 7.97 15.09 -0.99
CA GLU A 53 8.11 16.22 -0.06
C GLU A 53 8.52 15.81 1.35
N GLY A 54 8.42 14.54 1.69
CA GLY A 54 8.74 14.07 3.02
C GLY A 54 10.23 13.89 3.26
N ASP A 55 10.60 13.80 4.54
CA ASP A 55 11.95 13.40 4.93
C ASP A 55 12.11 11.91 4.63
N THR A 56 12.70 11.61 3.48
CA THR A 56 12.84 10.25 2.98
C THR A 56 13.58 9.35 3.98
N GLU A 57 14.63 9.87 4.60
CA GLU A 57 15.41 9.10 5.56
C GLU A 57 14.56 8.70 6.79
N LEU A 58 13.82 9.66 7.34
CA LEU A 58 12.95 9.41 8.49
C LEU A 58 11.85 8.41 8.16
N TYR A 59 11.16 8.61 7.03
CA TYR A 59 10.07 7.73 6.64
C TYR A 59 10.55 6.33 6.28
N CYS A 60 11.71 6.20 5.65
CA CYS A 60 12.29 4.90 5.37
C CYS A 60 12.63 4.15 6.67
N ALA A 61 13.09 4.87 7.69
CA ALA A 61 13.36 4.25 9.00
C ALA A 61 12.06 3.75 9.65
N ILE A 62 10.98 4.53 9.57
CA ILE A 62 9.67 4.12 10.09
C ILE A 62 9.15 2.89 9.35
N MET A 63 9.25 2.89 8.03
CA MET A 63 8.80 1.77 7.20
C MET A 63 9.63 0.51 7.43
N ASP A 64 10.93 0.67 7.67
CA ASP A 64 11.82 -0.45 7.99
C ASP A 64 11.39 -1.12 9.28
N LYS A 65 11.02 -0.33 10.28
CA LYS A 65 10.51 -0.84 11.54
C LYS A 65 9.21 -1.61 11.33
N GLU A 66 8.32 -1.08 10.49
CA GLU A 66 7.07 -1.75 10.15
C GLU A 66 7.33 -3.06 9.40
N CYS A 67 8.26 -3.04 8.45
CA CYS A 67 8.65 -4.24 7.70
C CYS A 67 9.15 -5.35 8.64
N LYS A 68 9.99 -4.99 9.61
CA LYS A 68 10.49 -5.94 10.59
C LYS A 68 9.38 -6.48 11.47
N SER A 69 8.44 -5.63 11.88
CA SER A 69 7.29 -6.05 12.67
C SER A 69 6.44 -7.06 11.90
N ILE A 70 6.20 -6.81 10.62
CA ILE A 70 5.47 -7.73 9.75
C ILE A 70 6.20 -9.07 9.64
N ALA A 71 7.53 -9.02 9.44
CA ALA A 71 8.34 -10.23 9.32
C ALA A 71 8.31 -11.08 10.60
N GLU A 72 8.33 -10.43 11.77
CA GLU A 72 8.23 -11.11 13.06
C GLU A 72 6.92 -11.86 13.22
N LYS A 73 5.86 -11.40 12.56
CA LYS A 73 4.55 -12.05 12.58
C LYS A 73 4.39 -13.10 11.49
N GLY A 74 5.45 -13.38 10.75
CA GLY A 74 5.44 -14.38 9.68
C GLY A 74 5.07 -13.85 8.31
N GLY A 75 5.15 -12.53 8.11
CA GLY A 75 4.77 -11.88 6.87
C GLY A 75 3.26 -11.69 6.75
N ILE A 76 2.83 -11.03 5.68
CA ILE A 76 1.41 -10.85 5.38
C ILE A 76 0.92 -12.10 4.63
N ALA A 77 0.03 -12.86 5.25
CA ALA A 77 -0.56 -14.05 4.63
C ALA A 77 -1.77 -13.68 3.76
N ASP A 78 -2.55 -12.68 4.19
CA ASP A 78 -3.73 -12.25 3.46
C ASP A 78 -4.04 -10.80 3.79
N MET A 79 -4.59 -10.08 2.82
CA MET A 79 -5.05 -8.72 3.00
C MET A 79 -6.40 -8.56 2.32
N GLU A 80 -7.40 -8.18 3.09
CA GLU A 80 -8.75 -7.98 2.60
C GLU A 80 -9.18 -6.53 2.81
N ILE A 81 -9.62 -5.89 1.74
CA ILE A 81 -10.22 -4.57 1.82
C ILE A 81 -11.70 -4.77 2.13
N ILE A 82 -12.08 -4.57 3.38
CA ILE A 82 -13.44 -4.83 3.86
C ILE A 82 -14.41 -3.82 3.28
N SER A 83 -14.03 -2.54 3.29
CA SER A 83 -14.87 -1.47 2.78
C SER A 83 -14.04 -0.28 2.35
N VAL A 84 -14.59 0.48 1.42
CA VAL A 84 -14.07 1.79 1.03
C VAL A 84 -15.25 2.74 1.08
N GLU A 85 -15.21 3.71 1.99
CA GLU A 85 -16.28 4.68 2.17
C GLU A 85 -15.84 6.05 1.67
N PRO A 86 -16.41 6.54 0.55
CA PRO A 86 -16.12 7.88 0.08
C PRO A 86 -16.58 8.93 1.10
N SER A 87 -15.85 10.02 1.20
CA SER A 87 -16.27 11.13 2.03
C SER A 87 -17.49 11.80 1.42
N MET A 88 -18.46 12.15 2.24
CA MET A 88 -19.64 12.87 1.77
C MET A 88 -19.36 14.35 1.51
N GLU A 89 -18.28 14.86 2.09
CA GLU A 89 -17.91 16.27 1.95
C GLU A 89 -16.91 16.53 0.83
N ASP A 90 -16.10 15.52 0.49
CA ASP A 90 -15.03 15.66 -0.49
C ASP A 90 -14.88 14.38 -1.31
N GLU A 91 -15.22 14.46 -2.59
CA GLU A 91 -15.11 13.31 -3.51
C GLU A 91 -13.68 12.81 -3.72
N ASN A 92 -12.69 13.61 -3.32
CA ASN A 92 -11.28 13.23 -3.41
C ASN A 92 -10.75 12.56 -2.14
N ARG A 93 -11.64 12.22 -1.21
CA ARG A 93 -11.28 11.55 0.03
C ARG A 93 -12.12 10.30 0.24
N ALA A 94 -11.51 9.32 0.88
CA ALA A 94 -12.19 8.08 1.26
C ALA A 94 -11.51 7.48 2.47
N THR A 95 -12.24 6.62 3.19
CA THR A 95 -11.67 5.83 4.28
C THR A 95 -11.82 4.36 3.91
N ALA A 96 -10.70 3.64 3.93
CA ALA A 96 -10.70 2.20 3.67
C ALA A 96 -10.49 1.45 4.97
N THR A 97 -11.21 0.35 5.14
CA THR A 97 -11.03 -0.58 6.25
C THR A 97 -10.36 -1.82 5.70
N VAL A 98 -9.21 -2.18 6.27
CA VAL A 98 -8.36 -3.25 5.78
C VAL A 98 -8.15 -4.26 6.89
N MET A 99 -8.36 -5.54 6.60
CA MET A 99 -8.01 -6.63 7.52
C MET A 99 -6.74 -7.29 7.01
N ILE A 100 -5.71 -7.27 7.84
CA ILE A 100 -4.43 -7.90 7.52
C ILE A 100 -4.27 -9.14 8.38
N THR A 101 -4.05 -10.27 7.74
CA THR A 101 -3.78 -11.54 8.42
C THR A 101 -2.32 -11.89 8.21
N TYR A 102 -1.62 -12.20 9.30
CA TYR A 102 -0.20 -12.53 9.26
C TYR A 102 0.04 -14.04 9.24
N GLY A 103 1.26 -14.42 8.88
CA GLY A 103 1.63 -15.84 8.78
C GLY A 103 1.50 -16.61 10.08
N ASN A 104 1.60 -15.92 11.24
CA ASN A 104 1.43 -16.54 12.55
C ASN A 104 -0.04 -16.74 12.95
N GLY A 105 -0.98 -16.39 12.06
CA GLY A 105 -2.42 -16.52 12.32
C GLY A 105 -3.06 -15.32 12.99
N SER A 106 -2.28 -14.36 13.45
CA SER A 106 -2.84 -13.12 14.03
C SER A 106 -3.40 -12.22 12.94
N SER A 107 -4.34 -11.37 13.30
CA SER A 107 -4.91 -10.40 12.36
C SER A 107 -5.03 -9.03 13.00
N HIS A 108 -5.08 -8.02 12.13
CA HIS A 108 -5.14 -6.62 12.56
C HIS A 108 -6.01 -5.86 11.59
N GLU A 109 -6.92 -5.05 12.13
CA GLU A 109 -7.77 -4.17 11.33
C GLU A 109 -7.15 -2.79 11.27
N GLU A 110 -6.99 -2.25 10.07
CA GLU A 110 -6.37 -0.96 9.82
C GLU A 110 -7.34 -0.04 9.10
N PHE A 111 -7.39 1.22 9.52
CA PHE A 111 -8.16 2.25 8.82
C PHE A 111 -7.20 3.14 8.06
N CYS A 112 -7.36 3.15 6.73
CA CYS A 112 -6.51 3.95 5.86
C CYS A 112 -7.29 5.16 5.35
N GLN A 113 -6.82 6.35 5.68
CA GLN A 113 -7.36 7.57 5.09
C GLN A 113 -6.75 7.71 3.70
N MET A 114 -7.60 7.96 2.71
CA MET A 114 -7.18 8.06 1.31
C MET A 114 -7.46 9.44 0.76
N LEU A 115 -6.57 9.91 -0.10
CA LEU A 115 -6.67 11.22 -0.76
C LEU A 115 -6.35 11.05 -2.23
N LYS A 116 -7.21 11.61 -3.10
CA LYS A 116 -6.99 11.59 -4.54
C LYS A 116 -6.25 12.85 -4.97
N VAL A 117 -5.07 12.67 -5.54
CA VAL A 117 -4.20 13.76 -6.00
C VAL A 117 -3.85 13.49 -7.46
N GLU A 118 -4.17 14.44 -8.33
CA GLU A 118 -3.89 14.31 -9.78
C GLU A 118 -4.43 13.01 -10.37
N ASN A 119 -5.67 12.68 -10.02
CA ASN A 119 -6.36 11.44 -10.45
C ASN A 119 -5.77 10.14 -9.92
N LYS A 120 -4.91 10.22 -8.91
CA LYS A 120 -4.35 9.03 -8.28
C LYS A 120 -4.65 9.01 -6.79
N TRP A 121 -5.09 7.86 -6.32
CA TRP A 121 -5.33 7.68 -4.90
C TRP A 121 -4.01 7.49 -4.16
N LYS A 122 -3.86 8.20 -3.05
CA LYS A 122 -2.70 8.14 -2.17
C LYS A 122 -3.16 7.85 -0.76
N ILE A 123 -2.31 7.22 0.03
CA ILE A 123 -2.57 7.07 1.46
C ILE A 123 -2.26 8.40 2.12
N ASP A 124 -3.25 8.96 2.82
CA ASP A 124 -3.07 10.23 3.51
C ASP A 124 -2.33 10.00 4.82
N VAL A 125 -1.09 10.46 4.87
CA VAL A 125 -0.25 10.36 6.06
C VAL A 125 -0.28 11.70 6.78
N ASN A 126 -0.96 11.72 7.93
CA ASN A 126 -1.04 12.92 8.75
C ASN A 126 -0.26 12.70 10.04
N LEU A 127 0.96 13.19 10.06
CA LEU A 127 1.84 13.05 11.20
C LEU A 127 1.43 13.90 12.40
N ASN A 128 0.53 14.84 12.20
CA ASN A 128 0.04 15.70 13.26
C ASN A 128 -1.19 15.14 13.97
N SER A 129 -1.78 14.07 13.43
CA SER A 129 -2.90 13.39 14.08
C SER A 129 -2.37 12.38 15.06
N LYS A 130 -2.62 12.61 16.30
CA LYS A 130 -2.28 11.66 17.35
C LYS A 130 -3.51 10.83 17.71
#